data_dc728d822d4609d4ca3d869e7b2d651e
#
_entry.id   dc728d822d4609d4ca3d869e7b2d651e
#
_cell.length_a   1.000
_cell.length_b   1.000
_cell.length_c   1.000
_cell.angle_alpha   90.00
_cell.angle_beta   90.00
_cell.angle_gamma   90.00
#
_symmetry.space_group_name_H-M   'P 1'
#
loop_
_entity.id
_entity.type
_entity.pdbx_description
1 polymer ?
#
loop_
_entity_poly.entity_id
_entity_poly.type
_entity_poly.pdbx_seq_one_letter_code
_entity_poly.pdbx_strand_id
1 'polypeptide(L)'
;MSDLDQSQQENLKLYRRFLDAFNAGDQAEMPRVIAADFTDHHPGFDINGLDSYLEALRGAYNTLDLKGELEELSALGEDRVLTRVKLTGTHLGELLGFPATGRKVEWTTTEIWRVQDGLFVERWAQDDMLGLRGQISSDASNLAVVQQVSDAVNHRRLDDLDDLFGPTFHDNNPAWSCESLEELKGIIQGAYDGLDFSVHLDALYPAAPDKVIMHITFHGRHIAPFFGQEPTGKEVSWTSLEVYRLEDGKVVERWVQADTAGLMRQVGVPLP
;
A
#
# COMPACT_ATOMS: atom_id res chain seq x y z
N MET A 1 -18.30 36.72 -15.64
CA MET A 1 -18.99 35.45 -15.28
C MET A 1 -20.42 35.62 -15.70
N SER A 2 -20.92 34.86 -16.69
CA SER A 2 -22.35 34.86 -17.02
C SER A 2 -23.11 34.31 -15.81
N ASP A 3 -24.21 34.99 -15.43
CA ASP A 3 -25.11 34.44 -14.41
C ASP A 3 -25.62 33.09 -14.86
N LEU A 4 -25.64 32.11 -13.93
CA LEU A 4 -26.22 30.79 -14.18
C LEU A 4 -27.72 30.96 -14.45
N ASP A 5 -28.23 30.26 -15.45
CA ASP A 5 -29.65 30.20 -15.68
C ASP A 5 -30.39 29.37 -14.61
N GLN A 6 -31.73 29.38 -14.65
CA GLN A 6 -32.50 28.68 -13.62
C GLN A 6 -32.29 27.18 -13.62
N SER A 7 -32.17 26.55 -14.81
CA SER A 7 -31.97 25.11 -14.93
C SER A 7 -30.61 24.69 -14.37
N GLN A 8 -29.57 25.46 -14.67
CA GLN A 8 -28.22 25.24 -14.11
C GLN A 8 -28.22 25.33 -12.58
N GLN A 9 -28.90 26.33 -12.01
CA GLN A 9 -29.01 26.47 -10.56
C GLN A 9 -29.77 25.29 -9.90
N GLU A 10 -30.82 24.78 -10.56
CA GLU A 10 -31.58 23.61 -10.10
C GLU A 10 -30.73 22.35 -10.17
N ASN A 11 -29.94 22.14 -11.21
CA ASN A 11 -29.02 21.01 -11.34
C ASN A 11 -27.95 21.01 -10.25
N LEU A 12 -27.38 22.17 -9.92
CA LEU A 12 -26.42 22.29 -8.82
C LEU A 12 -27.05 21.97 -7.45
N LYS A 13 -28.31 22.35 -7.24
CA LYS A 13 -29.06 21.99 -6.01
C LYS A 13 -29.37 20.50 -5.96
N LEU A 14 -29.73 19.89 -7.09
CA LEU A 14 -29.97 18.46 -7.19
C LEU A 14 -28.74 17.67 -6.76
N TYR A 15 -27.54 18.08 -7.22
CA TYR A 15 -26.30 17.41 -6.83
C TYR A 15 -26.01 17.53 -5.33
N ARG A 16 -26.21 18.70 -4.73
CA ARG A 16 -26.05 18.86 -3.28
C ARG A 16 -26.99 17.94 -2.49
N ARG A 17 -28.24 17.85 -2.93
CA ARG A 17 -29.21 16.94 -2.34
C ARG A 17 -28.82 15.47 -2.45
N PHE A 18 -28.28 15.07 -3.60
CA PHE A 18 -27.70 13.75 -3.80
C PHE A 18 -26.55 13.50 -2.82
N LEU A 19 -25.58 14.41 -2.74
CA LEU A 19 -24.41 14.26 -1.87
C LEU A 19 -24.78 14.23 -0.38
N ASP A 20 -25.77 15.01 0.04
CA ASP A 20 -26.29 14.98 1.40
C ASP A 20 -26.91 13.60 1.72
N ALA A 21 -27.71 13.04 0.80
CA ALA A 21 -28.30 11.71 0.94
C ALA A 21 -27.21 10.62 0.95
N PHE A 22 -26.21 10.72 0.06
CA PHE A 22 -25.04 9.85 0.02
C PHE A 22 -24.31 9.87 1.37
N ASN A 23 -24.01 11.03 1.91
CA ASN A 23 -23.30 11.16 3.19
C ASN A 23 -24.12 10.68 4.40
N ALA A 24 -25.45 10.78 4.31
CA ALA A 24 -26.36 10.25 5.33
C ALA A 24 -26.58 8.73 5.23
N GLY A 25 -26.19 8.09 4.09
CA GLY A 25 -26.60 6.71 3.79
C GLY A 25 -28.09 6.57 3.55
N ASP A 26 -28.77 7.69 3.17
CA ASP A 26 -30.23 7.73 2.96
C ASP A 26 -30.62 7.19 1.58
N GLN A 27 -30.74 5.87 1.51
CA GLN A 27 -31.16 5.20 0.27
C GLN A 27 -32.64 5.48 -0.10
N ALA A 28 -33.47 5.92 0.85
CA ALA A 28 -34.88 6.25 0.58
C ALA A 28 -35.00 7.57 -0.19
N GLU A 29 -34.01 8.45 -0.11
CA GLU A 29 -33.95 9.70 -0.86
C GLU A 29 -33.47 9.50 -2.31
N MET A 30 -32.69 8.45 -2.59
CA MET A 30 -32.08 8.23 -3.91
C MET A 30 -33.09 8.19 -5.09
N PRO A 31 -34.27 7.56 -4.99
CA PRO A 31 -35.27 7.59 -6.07
C PRO A 31 -35.86 8.98 -6.37
N ARG A 32 -35.60 9.96 -5.52
CA ARG A 32 -36.05 11.36 -5.70
C ARG A 32 -35.01 12.24 -6.38
N VAL A 33 -33.80 11.72 -6.55
CA VAL A 33 -32.68 12.43 -7.17
C VAL A 33 -32.07 11.67 -8.35
N ILE A 34 -32.31 10.34 -8.44
CA ILE A 34 -31.79 9.45 -9.49
C ILE A 34 -32.98 8.77 -10.18
N ALA A 35 -32.96 8.69 -11.51
CA ALA A 35 -33.97 8.02 -12.32
C ALA A 35 -33.91 6.49 -12.19
N ALA A 36 -35.02 5.82 -12.42
CA ALA A 36 -35.10 4.35 -12.33
C ALA A 36 -34.20 3.64 -13.36
N ASP A 37 -34.00 4.23 -14.53
CA ASP A 37 -33.18 3.76 -15.64
C ASP A 37 -31.77 4.35 -15.68
N PHE A 38 -31.30 4.87 -14.55
CA PHE A 38 -29.99 5.47 -14.40
C PHE A 38 -28.86 4.57 -14.89
N THR A 39 -27.88 5.16 -15.56
CA THR A 39 -26.65 4.45 -15.95
C THR A 39 -25.44 5.14 -15.35
N ASP A 40 -24.58 4.35 -14.71
CA ASP A 40 -23.35 4.79 -14.08
C ASP A 40 -22.13 4.15 -14.79
N HIS A 41 -21.32 4.98 -15.40
CA HIS A 41 -20.13 4.55 -16.16
C HIS A 41 -18.86 4.74 -15.32
N HIS A 42 -18.21 3.64 -15.02
CA HIS A 42 -16.88 3.59 -14.45
C HIS A 42 -15.86 2.97 -15.43
N PRO A 43 -14.56 3.26 -15.29
CA PRO A 43 -13.55 2.58 -16.07
C PRO A 43 -13.62 1.06 -15.92
N GLY A 44 -14.02 0.37 -17.00
CA GLY A 44 -14.06 -1.09 -17.05
C GLY A 44 -15.40 -1.75 -16.69
N PHE A 45 -16.40 -1.00 -16.21
CA PHE A 45 -17.74 -1.53 -15.97
C PHE A 45 -18.83 -0.45 -15.99
N ASP A 46 -20.05 -0.84 -16.26
CA ASP A 46 -21.25 -0.01 -16.14
C ASP A 46 -22.21 -0.61 -15.13
N ILE A 47 -22.93 0.26 -14.39
CA ILE A 47 -24.05 -0.12 -13.53
C ILE A 47 -25.33 0.42 -14.16
N ASN A 48 -26.29 -0.47 -14.45
CA ASN A 48 -27.52 -0.12 -15.09
C ASN A 48 -28.72 -0.29 -14.14
N GLY A 49 -29.50 0.76 -14.02
CA GLY A 49 -30.68 0.85 -13.17
C GLY A 49 -30.39 1.25 -11.74
N LEU A 50 -31.34 1.98 -11.16
CA LEU A 50 -31.26 2.49 -9.79
C LEU A 50 -31.08 1.37 -8.76
N ASP A 51 -31.77 0.25 -8.89
CA ASP A 51 -31.67 -0.86 -7.93
C ASP A 51 -30.25 -1.44 -7.86
N SER A 52 -29.61 -1.63 -9.04
CA SER A 52 -28.21 -2.09 -9.11
C SER A 52 -27.25 -1.07 -8.54
N TYR A 53 -27.49 0.22 -8.77
CA TYR A 53 -26.69 1.30 -8.19
C TYR A 53 -26.80 1.32 -6.66
N LEU A 54 -28.00 1.17 -6.10
CA LEU A 54 -28.22 1.11 -4.65
C LEU A 54 -27.57 -0.13 -4.02
N GLU A 55 -27.53 -1.25 -4.71
CA GLU A 55 -26.81 -2.44 -4.25
C GLU A 55 -25.29 -2.22 -4.24
N ALA A 56 -24.73 -1.65 -5.30
CA ALA A 56 -23.31 -1.29 -5.36
C ALA A 56 -22.94 -0.29 -4.27
N LEU A 57 -23.77 0.72 -4.04
CA LEU A 57 -23.55 1.73 -3.00
C LEU A 57 -23.58 1.12 -1.59
N ARG A 58 -24.51 0.18 -1.31
CA ARG A 58 -24.51 -0.58 -0.04
C ARG A 58 -23.22 -1.39 0.15
N GLY A 59 -22.77 -2.05 -0.91
CA GLY A 59 -21.48 -2.75 -0.91
C GLY A 59 -20.31 -1.81 -0.57
N ALA A 60 -20.29 -0.64 -1.18
CA ALA A 60 -19.27 0.36 -0.95
C ALA A 60 -19.27 0.90 0.48
N TYR A 61 -20.45 1.18 1.07
CA TYR A 61 -20.56 1.59 2.49
C TYR A 61 -20.06 0.50 3.45
N ASN A 62 -20.42 -0.77 3.20
CA ASN A 62 -19.98 -1.88 4.03
C ASN A 62 -18.47 -2.09 3.97
N THR A 63 -17.89 -1.82 2.81
CA THR A 63 -16.46 -2.05 2.55
C THR A 63 -15.59 -0.88 3.00
N LEU A 64 -16.10 0.36 2.91
CA LEU A 64 -15.29 1.58 3.07
C LEU A 64 -15.84 2.60 4.07
N ASP A 65 -17.04 2.45 4.63
CA ASP A 65 -17.68 3.48 5.47
C ASP A 65 -17.60 4.89 4.83
N LEU A 66 -18.10 5.00 3.61
CA LEU A 66 -17.88 6.11 2.69
C LEU A 66 -18.48 7.44 3.12
N LYS A 67 -17.72 8.52 2.93
CA LYS A 67 -18.19 9.91 2.96
C LYS A 67 -17.58 10.70 1.80
N GLY A 68 -18.35 11.68 1.31
CA GLY A 68 -17.90 12.59 0.25
C GLY A 68 -17.85 14.04 0.73
N GLU A 69 -16.74 14.70 0.45
CA GLU A 69 -16.54 16.15 0.61
C GLU A 69 -16.50 16.79 -0.78
N LEU A 70 -17.40 17.75 -1.02
CA LEU A 70 -17.49 18.45 -2.31
C LEU A 70 -16.35 19.47 -2.41
N GLU A 71 -15.41 19.26 -3.32
CA GLU A 71 -14.32 20.20 -3.60
C GLU A 71 -14.69 21.19 -4.72
N GLU A 72 -15.39 20.70 -5.76
CA GLU A 72 -15.80 21.53 -6.90
C GLU A 72 -17.18 21.09 -7.41
N LEU A 73 -18.01 22.06 -7.80
CA LEU A 73 -19.32 21.84 -8.40
C LEU A 73 -19.59 22.95 -9.43
N SER A 74 -19.74 22.58 -10.68
CA SER A 74 -19.95 23.50 -11.79
C SER A 74 -21.05 23.00 -12.73
N ALA A 75 -21.88 23.91 -13.24
CA ALA A 75 -22.81 23.58 -14.30
C ALA A 75 -22.03 23.41 -15.63
N LEU A 76 -22.39 22.40 -16.40
CA LEU A 76 -21.79 22.08 -17.68
C LEU A 76 -22.88 22.02 -18.76
N GLY A 77 -23.05 23.10 -19.50
CA GLY A 77 -24.19 23.26 -20.39
C GLY A 77 -25.52 23.42 -19.62
N GLU A 78 -26.62 23.00 -20.24
CA GLU A 78 -27.96 23.14 -19.68
C GLU A 78 -28.40 21.93 -18.84
N ASP A 79 -27.84 20.75 -19.13
CA ASP A 79 -28.31 19.47 -18.61
C ASP A 79 -27.26 18.68 -17.82
N ARG A 80 -26.09 19.25 -17.52
CA ARG A 80 -25.02 18.52 -16.84
C ARG A 80 -24.40 19.31 -15.71
N VAL A 81 -23.84 18.55 -14.75
CA VAL A 81 -22.96 19.08 -13.71
C VAL A 81 -21.62 18.35 -13.72
N LEU A 82 -20.57 19.11 -13.53
CA LEU A 82 -19.21 18.60 -13.26
C LEU A 82 -18.96 18.70 -11.76
N THR A 83 -18.45 17.63 -11.18
CA THR A 83 -18.11 17.59 -9.76
C THR A 83 -16.70 17.04 -9.57
N ARG A 84 -16.05 17.53 -8.54
CA ARG A 84 -14.88 16.91 -7.94
C ARG A 84 -15.18 16.69 -6.47
N VAL A 85 -15.04 15.43 -6.04
CA VAL A 85 -15.39 15.02 -4.69
C VAL A 85 -14.19 14.29 -4.10
N LYS A 86 -13.82 14.67 -2.90
CA LYS A 86 -12.91 13.91 -2.07
C LYS A 86 -13.71 12.87 -1.32
N LEU A 87 -13.43 11.61 -1.58
CA LEU A 87 -14.01 10.48 -0.87
C LEU A 87 -13.09 10.06 0.28
N THR A 88 -13.69 9.75 1.42
CA THR A 88 -12.98 9.25 2.60
C THR A 88 -13.70 8.05 3.16
N GLY A 89 -12.97 7.18 3.86
CA GLY A 89 -13.58 6.03 4.49
C GLY A 89 -12.60 5.25 5.37
N THR A 90 -13.06 4.10 5.84
CA THR A 90 -12.23 3.11 6.56
C THR A 90 -12.34 1.79 5.81
N HIS A 91 -11.21 1.17 5.48
CA HIS A 91 -11.16 -0.10 4.75
C HIS A 91 -11.59 -1.26 5.66
N LEU A 92 -12.89 -1.62 5.61
CA LEU A 92 -13.55 -2.58 6.50
C LEU A 92 -13.85 -3.94 5.85
N GLY A 93 -13.78 -4.05 4.52
CA GLY A 93 -14.06 -5.27 3.77
C GLY A 93 -13.02 -5.54 2.70
N GLU A 94 -13.14 -6.67 2.00
CA GLU A 94 -12.26 -6.97 0.86
C GLU A 94 -12.46 -5.94 -0.26
N LEU A 95 -11.36 -5.35 -0.74
CA LEU A 95 -11.36 -4.37 -1.82
C LEU A 95 -10.11 -4.54 -2.70
N LEU A 96 -10.29 -4.57 -4.03
CA LEU A 96 -9.20 -4.70 -5.01
C LEU A 96 -8.27 -5.91 -4.76
N GLY A 97 -8.79 -6.99 -4.17
CA GLY A 97 -8.05 -8.19 -3.82
C GLY A 97 -7.28 -8.11 -2.49
N PHE A 98 -7.49 -7.05 -1.71
CA PHE A 98 -6.90 -6.90 -0.37
C PHE A 98 -7.96 -7.12 0.71
N PRO A 99 -7.68 -7.90 1.75
CA PRO A 99 -8.56 -8.05 2.91
C PRO A 99 -8.65 -6.73 3.69
N ALA A 100 -9.68 -6.58 4.52
CA ALA A 100 -9.87 -5.41 5.37
C ALA A 100 -8.60 -5.07 6.18
N THR A 101 -8.14 -3.82 6.08
CA THR A 101 -6.94 -3.35 6.80
C THR A 101 -7.26 -2.48 8.00
N GLY A 102 -8.51 -2.03 8.17
CA GLY A 102 -8.92 -1.05 9.18
C GLY A 102 -8.33 0.36 8.96
N ARG A 103 -7.61 0.59 7.89
CA ARG A 103 -6.97 1.89 7.59
C ARG A 103 -8.01 2.91 7.14
N LYS A 104 -7.80 4.16 7.54
CA LYS A 104 -8.46 5.30 6.92
C LYS A 104 -7.86 5.54 5.55
N VAL A 105 -8.74 5.78 4.57
CA VAL A 105 -8.37 6.00 3.18
C VAL A 105 -9.05 7.24 2.65
N GLU A 106 -8.41 7.90 1.67
CA GLU A 106 -8.99 9.01 0.94
C GLU A 106 -8.56 8.97 -0.53
N TRP A 107 -9.47 9.34 -1.43
CA TRP A 107 -9.17 9.49 -2.85
C TRP A 107 -10.12 10.51 -3.46
N THR A 108 -9.83 10.96 -4.66
CA THR A 108 -10.71 11.89 -5.37
C THR A 108 -11.41 11.18 -6.52
N THR A 109 -12.65 11.60 -6.77
CA THR A 109 -13.39 11.29 -8.00
C THR A 109 -13.73 12.58 -8.73
N THR A 110 -13.66 12.54 -10.06
CA THR A 110 -14.17 13.60 -10.92
C THR A 110 -15.29 13.02 -11.74
N GLU A 111 -16.45 13.67 -11.72
CA GLU A 111 -17.68 13.11 -12.26
C GLU A 111 -18.39 14.11 -13.16
N ILE A 112 -19.04 13.61 -14.20
CA ILE A 112 -20.03 14.33 -14.98
C ILE A 112 -21.37 13.63 -14.80
N TRP A 113 -22.38 14.38 -14.42
CA TRP A 113 -23.75 13.91 -14.24
C TRP A 113 -24.66 14.56 -15.24
N ARG A 114 -25.53 13.80 -15.90
CA ARG A 114 -26.55 14.30 -16.81
C ARG A 114 -27.91 14.30 -16.11
N VAL A 115 -28.62 15.41 -16.24
CA VAL A 115 -29.96 15.63 -15.68
C VAL A 115 -31.01 15.60 -16.78
N GLN A 116 -32.11 14.92 -16.51
CA GLN A 116 -33.29 14.94 -17.35
C GLN A 116 -34.52 14.88 -16.44
N ASP A 117 -35.53 15.72 -16.72
CA ASP A 117 -36.78 15.82 -15.94
C ASP A 117 -36.57 15.98 -14.40
N GLY A 118 -35.47 16.70 -14.02
CA GLY A 118 -35.12 16.97 -12.62
C GLY A 118 -34.50 15.79 -11.88
N LEU A 119 -34.06 14.72 -12.57
CA LEU A 119 -33.39 13.57 -12.02
C LEU A 119 -32.07 13.32 -12.74
N PHE A 120 -31.11 12.71 -12.04
CA PHE A 120 -29.91 12.19 -12.68
C PHE A 120 -30.23 10.92 -13.45
N VAL A 121 -29.89 10.90 -14.74
CA VAL A 121 -30.14 9.76 -15.64
C VAL A 121 -28.85 9.07 -16.03
N GLU A 122 -27.70 9.73 -15.89
CA GLU A 122 -26.41 9.18 -16.32
C GLU A 122 -25.25 9.83 -15.55
N ARG A 123 -24.22 9.04 -15.23
CA ARG A 123 -22.99 9.49 -14.60
C ARG A 123 -21.78 8.90 -15.30
N TRP A 124 -20.72 9.68 -15.45
CA TRP A 124 -19.37 9.23 -15.82
C TRP A 124 -18.45 9.60 -14.66
N ALA A 125 -17.82 8.59 -14.05
CA ALA A 125 -16.94 8.79 -12.91
C ALA A 125 -15.50 8.34 -13.22
N GLN A 126 -14.53 9.10 -12.72
CA GLN A 126 -13.11 8.78 -12.78
C GLN A 126 -12.52 8.88 -11.39
N ASP A 127 -12.29 7.73 -10.79
CA ASP A 127 -11.73 7.58 -9.45
C ASP A 127 -10.22 7.39 -9.47
N ASP A 128 -9.50 7.94 -8.50
CA ASP A 128 -8.09 7.61 -8.27
C ASP A 128 -7.95 6.23 -7.60
N MET A 129 -8.28 5.19 -8.35
CA MET A 129 -8.21 3.81 -7.87
C MET A 129 -6.78 3.34 -7.60
N LEU A 130 -5.77 3.93 -8.27
CA LEU A 130 -4.36 3.60 -8.00
C LEU A 130 -3.90 4.18 -6.67
N GLY A 131 -4.28 5.42 -6.37
CA GLY A 131 -4.03 6.04 -5.08
C GLY A 131 -4.72 5.29 -3.92
N LEU A 132 -6.00 4.91 -4.11
CA LEU A 132 -6.74 4.09 -3.14
C LEU A 132 -6.07 2.72 -2.93
N ARG A 133 -5.73 2.02 -4.02
CA ARG A 133 -5.02 0.73 -3.95
C ARG A 133 -3.71 0.86 -3.18
N GLY A 134 -2.92 1.91 -3.42
CA GLY A 134 -1.66 2.14 -2.69
C GLY A 134 -1.86 2.32 -1.18
N GLN A 135 -3.00 2.86 -0.75
CA GLN A 135 -3.31 3.06 0.68
C GLN A 135 -3.76 1.77 1.38
N ILE A 136 -4.49 0.90 0.69
CA ILE A 136 -4.99 -0.37 1.24
C ILE A 136 -4.03 -1.53 1.04
N SER A 137 -3.10 -1.42 0.06
CA SER A 137 -2.05 -2.42 -0.11
C SER A 137 -1.09 -2.35 1.08
N SER A 138 -0.62 -3.51 1.50
CA SER A 138 0.47 -3.60 2.48
C SER A 138 1.82 -3.20 1.88
N ASP A 139 1.90 -3.04 0.55
CA ASP A 139 3.16 -2.85 -0.16
C ASP A 139 3.99 -1.68 0.39
N ALA A 140 3.40 -0.47 0.47
CA ALA A 140 4.14 0.70 0.96
C ALA A 140 4.54 0.58 2.44
N SER A 141 3.68 0.00 3.30
CA SER A 141 4.01 -0.22 4.71
C SER A 141 5.03 -1.34 4.89
N ASN A 142 4.92 -2.43 4.14
CA ASN A 142 5.87 -3.54 4.18
C ASN A 142 7.25 -3.11 3.67
N LEU A 143 7.30 -2.33 2.59
CA LEU A 143 8.55 -1.71 2.12
C LEU A 143 9.18 -0.83 3.21
N ALA A 144 8.38 -0.01 3.90
CA ALA A 144 8.88 0.85 4.97
C ALA A 144 9.44 0.05 6.16
N VAL A 145 8.79 -1.06 6.56
CA VAL A 145 9.30 -1.96 7.61
C VAL A 145 10.64 -2.58 7.19
N VAL A 146 10.75 -3.12 5.98
CA VAL A 146 11.99 -3.75 5.51
C VAL A 146 13.11 -2.71 5.30
N GLN A 147 12.78 -1.47 4.90
CA GLN A 147 13.71 -0.35 4.90
C GLN A 147 14.27 -0.09 6.30
N GLN A 148 13.40 -0.05 7.32
CA GLN A 148 13.81 0.16 8.71
C GLN A 148 14.69 -0.99 9.24
N VAL A 149 14.46 -2.25 8.81
CA VAL A 149 15.35 -3.37 9.11
C VAL A 149 16.75 -3.10 8.57
N SER A 150 16.86 -2.71 7.29
CA SER A 150 18.16 -2.35 6.69
C SER A 150 18.84 -1.20 7.42
N ASP A 151 18.08 -0.16 7.78
CA ASP A 151 18.60 1.02 8.51
C ASP A 151 19.06 0.65 9.92
N ALA A 152 18.33 -0.19 10.65
CA ALA A 152 18.70 -0.67 11.97
C ALA A 152 20.02 -1.45 11.93
N VAL A 153 20.15 -2.38 10.99
CA VAL A 153 21.39 -3.14 10.77
C VAL A 153 22.53 -2.21 10.38
N ASN A 154 22.33 -1.31 9.41
CA ASN A 154 23.41 -0.41 8.96
C ASN A 154 23.92 0.53 10.05
N HIS A 155 23.06 0.95 10.97
CA HIS A 155 23.41 1.83 12.09
C HIS A 155 23.72 1.09 13.41
N ARG A 156 23.82 -0.24 13.38
CA ARG A 156 24.10 -1.12 14.54
C ARG A 156 23.09 -0.96 15.68
N ARG A 157 21.83 -0.67 15.35
CA ARG A 157 20.73 -0.52 16.30
C ARG A 157 19.88 -1.78 16.34
N LEU A 158 20.48 -2.92 16.74
CA LEU A 158 19.81 -4.22 16.69
C LEU A 158 18.59 -4.30 17.62
N ASP A 159 18.51 -3.47 18.65
CA ASP A 159 17.34 -3.40 19.55
C ASP A 159 16.10 -2.82 18.82
N ASP A 160 16.30 -1.97 17.79
CA ASP A 160 15.19 -1.46 16.99
C ASP A 160 14.45 -2.59 16.22
N LEU A 161 15.11 -3.74 16.02
CA LEU A 161 14.50 -4.91 15.37
C LEU A 161 13.36 -5.52 16.20
N ASP A 162 13.31 -5.34 17.50
CA ASP A 162 12.24 -5.85 18.37
C ASP A 162 10.88 -5.28 18.00
N ASP A 163 10.86 -4.06 17.49
CA ASP A 163 9.65 -3.41 17.00
C ASP A 163 9.29 -3.77 15.56
N LEU A 164 10.17 -4.40 14.81
CA LEU A 164 10.00 -4.72 13.40
C LEU A 164 9.69 -6.20 13.14
N PHE A 165 10.05 -7.09 14.05
CA PHE A 165 9.89 -8.54 13.92
C PHE A 165 8.76 -9.07 14.79
N GLY A 166 8.07 -10.08 14.27
CA GLY A 166 7.01 -10.81 15.00
C GLY A 166 7.56 -11.87 15.94
N PRO A 167 6.77 -12.31 16.93
CA PRO A 167 7.22 -13.29 17.94
C PRO A 167 7.46 -14.70 17.39
N THR A 168 6.95 -14.99 16.19
CA THR A 168 7.10 -16.28 15.51
C THR A 168 8.10 -16.23 14.36
N PHE A 169 9.05 -15.29 14.43
CA PHE A 169 10.04 -15.10 13.38
C PHE A 169 10.90 -16.35 13.15
N HIS A 170 11.10 -16.66 11.88
CA HIS A 170 11.94 -17.75 11.40
C HIS A 170 12.81 -17.29 10.22
N ASP A 171 14.11 -17.64 10.24
CA ASP A 171 15.06 -17.30 9.18
C ASP A 171 15.50 -18.55 8.42
N ASN A 172 15.19 -18.60 7.13
CA ASN A 172 15.56 -19.70 6.21
C ASN A 172 16.90 -19.42 5.48
N ASN A 173 17.87 -18.83 6.17
CA ASN A 173 19.20 -18.63 5.58
C ASN A 173 19.95 -19.98 5.46
N PRO A 174 20.36 -20.41 4.27
CA PRO A 174 21.05 -21.71 4.11
C PRO A 174 22.36 -21.83 4.88
N ALA A 175 23.03 -20.72 5.15
CA ALA A 175 24.31 -20.70 5.86
C ALA A 175 24.14 -20.62 7.39
N TRP A 176 23.11 -19.91 7.85
CA TRP A 176 22.88 -19.62 9.27
C TRP A 176 21.38 -19.49 9.54
N SER A 177 20.61 -20.57 9.40
CA SER A 177 19.20 -20.55 9.80
C SER A 177 19.07 -20.31 11.32
N CYS A 178 18.07 -19.55 11.71
CA CYS A 178 17.73 -19.32 13.10
C CYS A 178 16.22 -19.30 13.31
N GLU A 179 15.81 -19.65 14.55
CA GLU A 179 14.39 -19.80 14.92
C GLU A 179 13.88 -18.62 15.75
N SER A 180 14.72 -17.60 15.95
CA SER A 180 14.34 -16.44 16.76
C SER A 180 15.08 -15.18 16.33
N LEU A 181 14.50 -14.02 16.64
CA LEU A 181 15.15 -12.73 16.45
C LEU A 181 16.42 -12.57 17.28
N GLU A 182 16.44 -13.14 18.49
CA GLU A 182 17.62 -13.05 19.36
C GLU A 182 18.81 -13.82 18.78
N GLU A 183 18.58 -14.99 18.20
CA GLU A 183 19.61 -15.72 17.46
C GLU A 183 20.11 -14.93 16.24
N LEU A 184 19.18 -14.29 15.48
CA LEU A 184 19.55 -13.45 14.34
C LEU A 184 20.42 -12.26 14.77
N LYS A 185 20.06 -11.57 15.86
CA LYS A 185 20.87 -10.48 16.43
C LYS A 185 22.28 -10.95 16.77
N GLY A 186 22.41 -12.14 17.39
CA GLY A 186 23.71 -12.76 17.69
C GLY A 186 24.54 -13.03 16.44
N ILE A 187 23.93 -13.55 15.37
CA ILE A 187 24.58 -13.78 14.08
C ILE A 187 25.09 -12.48 13.47
N ILE A 188 24.24 -11.43 13.47
CA ILE A 188 24.61 -10.12 12.93
C ILE A 188 25.74 -9.51 13.77
N GLN A 189 25.67 -9.59 15.09
CA GLN A 189 26.72 -9.11 15.98
C GLN A 189 28.06 -9.81 15.71
N GLY A 190 28.05 -11.14 15.57
CA GLY A 190 29.26 -11.90 15.21
C GLY A 190 29.85 -11.49 13.85
N ALA A 191 28.97 -11.13 12.90
CA ALA A 191 29.42 -10.62 11.61
C ALA A 191 30.03 -9.20 11.72
N TYR A 192 29.49 -8.31 12.57
CA TYR A 192 30.14 -7.01 12.84
C TYR A 192 31.53 -7.19 13.47
N ASP A 193 31.64 -8.10 14.43
CA ASP A 193 32.88 -8.34 15.14
C ASP A 193 33.98 -8.87 14.20
N GLY A 194 33.58 -9.69 13.21
CA GLY A 194 34.52 -10.29 12.24
C GLY A 194 34.86 -9.43 11.02
N LEU A 195 33.85 -8.69 10.54
CA LEU A 195 33.90 -8.03 9.23
C LEU A 195 33.74 -6.51 9.26
N ASP A 196 33.39 -5.90 10.40
CA ASP A 196 33.17 -4.46 10.54
C ASP A 196 32.44 -3.87 9.33
N PHE A 197 31.25 -4.40 9.02
CA PHE A 197 30.55 -4.09 7.78
C PHE A 197 29.52 -2.97 7.91
N SER A 198 29.19 -2.38 6.78
CA SER A 198 28.03 -1.53 6.51
C SER A 198 27.17 -2.11 5.40
N VAL A 199 25.93 -1.68 5.32
CA VAL A 199 24.94 -2.13 4.33
C VAL A 199 24.59 -0.97 3.39
N HIS A 200 24.66 -1.21 2.09
CA HIS A 200 24.08 -0.35 1.06
C HIS A 200 22.82 -0.99 0.53
N LEU A 201 21.70 -0.31 0.67
CA LEU A 201 20.41 -0.74 0.10
C LEU A 201 20.37 -0.40 -1.38
N ASP A 202 20.47 -1.40 -2.25
CA ASP A 202 20.44 -1.23 -3.70
C ASP A 202 19.02 -1.06 -4.21
N ALA A 203 18.07 -1.90 -3.72
CA ALA A 203 16.67 -1.84 -4.12
C ALA A 203 15.74 -2.58 -3.16
N LEU A 204 14.48 -2.13 -3.12
CA LEU A 204 13.34 -2.82 -2.50
C LEU A 204 12.24 -3.00 -3.53
N TYR A 205 11.67 -4.20 -3.57
CA TYR A 205 10.56 -4.53 -4.47
C TYR A 205 9.43 -5.19 -3.70
N PRO A 206 8.17 -4.73 -3.86
CA PRO A 206 7.03 -5.48 -3.38
C PRO A 206 6.90 -6.79 -4.17
N ALA A 207 6.63 -7.90 -3.48
CA ALA A 207 6.56 -9.23 -4.10
C ALA A 207 5.45 -10.05 -3.45
N ALA A 208 4.25 -9.99 -3.93
CA ALA A 208 3.03 -10.52 -3.32
C ALA A 208 2.51 -9.64 -2.16
N PRO A 209 1.26 -9.83 -1.71
CA PRO A 209 0.63 -8.94 -0.73
C PRO A 209 1.36 -8.84 0.60
N ASP A 210 2.11 -9.89 0.97
CA ASP A 210 2.77 -10.04 2.27
C ASP A 210 4.29 -10.10 2.18
N LYS A 211 4.90 -9.89 1.00
CA LYS A 211 6.34 -10.08 0.79
C LYS A 211 7.04 -8.85 0.21
N VAL A 212 8.30 -8.70 0.62
CA VAL A 212 9.24 -7.70 0.10
C VAL A 212 10.53 -8.40 -0.27
N ILE A 213 11.07 -8.09 -1.45
CA ILE A 213 12.43 -8.46 -1.85
C ILE A 213 13.35 -7.28 -1.55
N MET A 214 14.43 -7.54 -0.83
CA MET A 214 15.49 -6.60 -0.57
C MET A 214 16.77 -7.04 -1.29
N HIS A 215 17.35 -6.14 -2.09
CA HIS A 215 18.66 -6.29 -2.68
C HIS A 215 19.63 -5.36 -1.97
N ILE A 216 20.72 -5.91 -1.43
CA ILE A 216 21.70 -5.15 -0.65
C ILE A 216 23.11 -5.56 -1.03
N THR A 217 24.03 -4.60 -0.88
CA THR A 217 25.48 -4.80 -0.95
C THR A 217 26.09 -4.49 0.40
N PHE A 218 26.86 -5.43 0.91
CA PHE A 218 27.68 -5.26 2.11
C PHE A 218 29.09 -4.81 1.73
N HIS A 219 29.63 -3.88 2.53
CA HIS A 219 31.01 -3.45 2.47
C HIS A 219 31.61 -3.56 3.85
N GLY A 220 32.72 -4.23 3.99
CA GLY A 220 33.33 -4.44 5.31
C GLY A 220 34.83 -4.65 5.23
N ARG A 221 35.43 -4.91 6.38
CA ARG A 221 36.84 -5.21 6.54
C ARG A 221 37.03 -6.42 7.43
N HIS A 222 37.80 -7.41 6.99
CA HIS A 222 38.09 -8.62 7.76
C HIS A 222 39.05 -8.31 8.92
N ILE A 223 38.50 -8.08 10.13
CA ILE A 223 39.24 -7.56 11.30
C ILE A 223 39.42 -8.56 12.46
N ALA A 224 38.63 -9.65 12.49
CA ALA A 224 38.78 -10.71 13.46
C ALA A 224 38.58 -12.09 12.81
N PRO A 225 38.86 -13.21 13.49
CA PRO A 225 38.67 -14.55 12.91
C PRO A 225 37.26 -14.76 12.38
N PHE A 226 37.15 -15.13 11.10
CA PHE A 226 35.87 -15.33 10.43
C PHE A 226 35.98 -16.51 9.46
N PHE A 227 34.99 -17.42 9.45
CA PHE A 227 35.06 -18.71 8.74
C PHE A 227 36.34 -19.54 9.02
N GLY A 228 36.83 -19.45 10.24
CA GLY A 228 38.09 -20.15 10.61
C GLY A 228 39.37 -19.57 10.03
N GLN A 229 39.29 -18.38 9.40
CA GLN A 229 40.44 -17.63 8.91
C GLN A 229 40.84 -16.54 9.88
N GLU A 230 42.15 -16.40 10.11
CA GLU A 230 42.69 -15.27 10.87
C GLU A 230 42.47 -13.94 10.12
N PRO A 231 42.36 -12.81 10.84
CA PRO A 231 42.05 -11.51 10.25
C PRO A 231 43.10 -11.15 9.16
N THR A 232 42.63 -10.85 7.97
CA THR A 232 43.48 -10.47 6.84
C THR A 232 43.68 -8.96 6.70
N GLY A 233 42.82 -8.15 7.37
CA GLY A 233 42.77 -6.71 7.21
C GLY A 233 42.26 -6.23 5.85
N LYS A 234 41.82 -7.12 4.98
CA LYS A 234 41.33 -6.79 3.63
C LYS A 234 39.96 -6.17 3.66
N GLU A 235 39.72 -5.24 2.77
CA GLU A 235 38.34 -4.81 2.41
C GLU A 235 37.66 -5.97 1.68
N VAL A 236 36.38 -6.18 2.00
CA VAL A 236 35.53 -7.21 1.43
C VAL A 236 34.17 -6.63 1.03
N SER A 237 33.59 -7.19 0.00
CA SER A 237 32.23 -6.80 -0.43
C SER A 237 31.48 -8.01 -0.95
N TRP A 238 30.19 -8.12 -0.60
CA TRP A 238 29.33 -9.19 -1.09
C TRP A 238 27.89 -8.70 -1.21
N THR A 239 27.09 -9.31 -2.06
CA THR A 239 25.69 -9.00 -2.27
C THR A 239 24.78 -10.01 -1.59
N SER A 240 23.56 -9.60 -1.30
CA SER A 240 22.49 -10.49 -0.84
C SER A 240 21.16 -10.11 -1.50
N LEU A 241 20.38 -11.14 -1.85
CA LEU A 241 18.97 -11.06 -2.13
C LEU A 241 18.22 -11.70 -0.98
N GLU A 242 17.30 -10.96 -0.39
CA GLU A 242 16.53 -11.38 0.75
C GLU A 242 15.04 -11.21 0.49
N VAL A 243 14.25 -12.20 0.87
CA VAL A 243 12.79 -12.12 0.82
C VAL A 243 12.28 -12.07 2.25
N TYR A 244 11.48 -11.08 2.55
CA TYR A 244 10.81 -10.91 3.83
C TYR A 244 9.33 -11.17 3.66
N ARG A 245 8.74 -11.97 4.53
CA ARG A 245 7.29 -12.12 4.68
C ARG A 245 6.84 -11.41 5.94
N LEU A 246 5.76 -10.64 5.82
CA LEU A 246 5.24 -9.83 6.91
C LEU A 246 3.78 -10.21 7.22
N GLU A 247 3.47 -10.26 8.50
CA GLU A 247 2.10 -10.36 9.03
C GLU A 247 1.87 -9.21 10.01
N ASP A 248 0.75 -8.54 9.91
CA ASP A 248 0.37 -7.39 10.77
C ASP A 248 1.48 -6.32 10.90
N GLY A 249 2.21 -6.07 9.80
CA GLY A 249 3.29 -5.09 9.76
C GLY A 249 4.57 -5.52 10.47
N LYS A 250 4.72 -6.81 10.80
CA LYS A 250 5.92 -7.39 11.43
C LYS A 250 6.53 -8.44 10.52
N VAL A 251 7.86 -8.51 10.47
CA VAL A 251 8.58 -9.58 9.78
C VAL A 251 8.40 -10.90 10.56
N VAL A 252 7.85 -11.92 9.89
CA VAL A 252 7.65 -13.24 10.49
C VAL A 252 8.50 -14.32 9.84
N GLU A 253 9.03 -14.06 8.64
CA GLU A 253 9.85 -15.03 7.92
C GLU A 253 10.82 -14.33 6.97
N ARG A 254 12.03 -14.88 6.83
CA ARG A 254 13.06 -14.39 5.93
C ARG A 254 13.73 -15.54 5.17
N TRP A 255 14.02 -15.34 3.90
CA TRP A 255 14.88 -16.19 3.06
C TRP A 255 16.04 -15.35 2.55
N VAL A 256 17.25 -15.89 2.60
CA VAL A 256 18.46 -15.17 2.25
C VAL A 256 19.27 -15.95 1.22
N GLN A 257 19.73 -15.25 0.20
CA GLN A 257 20.72 -15.76 -0.73
C GLN A 257 21.86 -14.75 -0.87
N ALA A 258 22.91 -14.95 -0.08
CA ALA A 258 24.10 -14.11 -0.10
C ALA A 258 25.23 -14.74 -0.92
N ASP A 259 26.10 -13.94 -1.50
CA ASP A 259 27.35 -14.39 -2.15
C ASP A 259 28.40 -14.78 -1.09
N THR A 260 28.06 -15.78 -0.28
CA THR A 260 28.94 -16.32 0.75
C THR A 260 30.23 -16.89 0.15
N ALA A 261 30.15 -17.51 -1.03
CA ALA A 261 31.32 -18.06 -1.69
C ALA A 261 32.30 -16.98 -2.16
N GLY A 262 31.76 -15.86 -2.67
CA GLY A 262 32.58 -14.67 -3.01
C GLY A 262 33.27 -14.07 -1.79
N LEU A 263 32.54 -13.94 -0.67
CA LEU A 263 33.08 -13.47 0.60
C LEU A 263 34.18 -14.41 1.13
N MET A 264 33.92 -15.73 1.16
CA MET A 264 34.91 -16.74 1.59
C MET A 264 36.23 -16.64 0.80
N ARG A 265 36.14 -16.51 -0.54
CA ARG A 265 37.33 -16.31 -1.38
C ARG A 265 38.12 -15.06 -1.00
N GLN A 266 37.44 -13.96 -0.73
CA GLN A 266 38.08 -12.67 -0.38
C GLN A 266 38.85 -12.77 0.94
N VAL A 267 38.34 -13.49 1.93
CA VAL A 267 39.01 -13.70 3.23
C VAL A 267 40.03 -14.86 3.19
N GLY A 268 40.10 -15.61 2.11
CA GLY A 268 41.15 -16.62 1.91
C GLY A 268 40.71 -18.04 2.26
N VAL A 269 39.41 -18.31 2.41
CA VAL A 269 38.89 -19.67 2.60
C VAL A 269 38.92 -20.41 1.26
N PRO A 270 39.58 -21.58 1.15
CA PRO A 270 39.53 -22.38 -0.06
C PRO A 270 38.11 -22.93 -0.25
N LEU A 271 37.54 -22.76 -1.43
CA LEU A 271 36.26 -23.39 -1.78
C LEU A 271 36.51 -24.82 -2.29
N PRO A 272 35.57 -25.74 -2.08
CA PRO A 272 35.67 -27.11 -2.55
C PRO A 272 35.69 -27.22 -4.08
#